data_7a8ab5fbeac49310382c500d7b0da5a3
#
_entry.id   7a8ab5fbeac49310382c500d7b0da5a3
#
_cell.length_a   1.000
_cell.length_b   1.000
_cell.length_c   1.000
_cell.angle_alpha   90.00
_cell.angle_beta   90.00
_cell.angle_gamma   90.00
#
_symmetry.space_group_name_H-M   'P 1'
#
loop_
_entity.id
_entity.type
_entity.pdbx_description
1 polymer ?
#
loop_
_entity_poly.entity_id
_entity_poly.type
_entity_poly.pdbx_seq_one_letter_code
_entity_poly.pdbx_strand_id
1 'polypeptide(L)'
;MTQDQKTGFRMTGRKVLIISVSSFGVILAANLTLAYNAVSTFPGLEVDNSFVASQNFNEELAEQLALGWDVRARHEDGILTLSITDPDGQPVRAAHLDAVLGAATHVRADQTPDFRFIDGAYRAPVDLDRGNWNIRLHAVAADGTEFRQRVVLHLR
;
A
#
# COMPACT_ATOMS: atom_id res chain seq x y z
N MET A 1 -11.00 72.18 -36.32
CA MET A 1 -11.56 70.87 -35.98
C MET A 1 -10.69 69.83 -36.64
N THR A 2 -9.71 69.30 -35.88
CA THR A 2 -8.77 68.26 -36.35
C THR A 2 -9.34 66.94 -36.00
N GLN A 3 -9.73 66.13 -36.99
CA GLN A 3 -10.20 64.79 -36.77
C GLN A 3 -9.01 63.89 -36.48
N ASP A 4 -8.97 63.39 -35.27
CA ASP A 4 -8.02 62.37 -34.80
C ASP A 4 -8.38 61.05 -35.49
N GLN A 5 -7.63 60.67 -36.54
CA GLN A 5 -7.76 59.34 -37.19
C GLN A 5 -7.14 58.33 -36.27
N LYS A 6 -7.95 57.64 -35.46
CA LYS A 6 -7.58 56.44 -34.80
C LYS A 6 -7.18 55.38 -35.82
N THR A 7 -5.89 55.18 -36.01
CA THR A 7 -5.32 54.06 -36.79
C THR A 7 -5.70 52.74 -36.10
N GLY A 8 -6.86 52.21 -36.49
CA GLY A 8 -7.30 50.91 -36.03
C GLY A 8 -6.30 49.83 -36.47
N PHE A 9 -5.93 48.95 -35.52
CA PHE A 9 -5.05 47.80 -35.78
C PHE A 9 -5.67 46.94 -36.89
N ARG A 10 -5.10 46.97 -38.10
CA ARG A 10 -5.57 46.20 -39.24
C ARG A 10 -5.01 44.77 -39.15
N MET A 11 -5.89 43.79 -38.94
CA MET A 11 -5.59 42.37 -39.01
C MET A 11 -5.40 41.97 -40.48
N THR A 12 -4.21 41.60 -40.86
CA THR A 12 -3.92 41.00 -42.17
C THR A 12 -3.83 39.47 -42.03
N GLY A 13 -4.19 38.73 -43.08
CA GLY A 13 -4.14 37.28 -43.05
C GLY A 13 -2.77 36.71 -42.59
N ARG A 14 -1.67 37.41 -42.98
CA ARG A 14 -0.32 37.04 -42.54
C ARG A 14 -0.14 37.19 -41.01
N LYS A 15 -0.70 38.23 -40.39
CA LYS A 15 -0.65 38.44 -38.93
C LYS A 15 -1.47 37.39 -38.22
N VAL A 16 -2.65 37.05 -38.70
CA VAL A 16 -3.49 35.99 -38.14
C VAL A 16 -2.77 34.66 -38.21
N LEU A 17 -2.17 34.33 -39.35
CA LEU A 17 -1.39 33.09 -39.52
C LEU A 17 -0.24 33.03 -38.50
N ILE A 18 0.57 34.08 -38.39
CA ILE A 18 1.70 34.13 -37.46
C ILE A 18 1.22 33.95 -36.00
N ILE A 19 0.16 34.65 -35.59
CA ILE A 19 -0.38 34.52 -34.23
C ILE A 19 -0.87 33.11 -33.96
N SER A 20 -1.63 32.53 -34.90
CA SER A 20 -2.16 31.17 -34.76
C SER A 20 -1.06 30.12 -34.68
N VAL A 21 -0.08 30.19 -35.58
CA VAL A 21 1.05 29.25 -35.59
C VAL A 21 1.90 29.40 -34.34
N SER A 22 2.16 30.63 -33.90
CA SER A 22 2.94 30.85 -32.66
C SER A 22 2.19 30.34 -31.41
N SER A 23 0.89 30.61 -31.30
CA SER A 23 0.06 30.15 -30.18
C SER A 23 0.01 28.60 -30.15
N PHE A 24 -0.21 27.99 -31.31
CA PHE A 24 -0.20 26.51 -31.40
C PHE A 24 1.18 25.94 -31.10
N GLY A 25 2.25 26.58 -31.55
CA GLY A 25 3.63 26.17 -31.25
C GLY A 25 3.94 26.21 -29.75
N VAL A 26 3.47 27.20 -29.01
CA VAL A 26 3.63 27.26 -27.55
C VAL A 26 2.87 26.13 -26.87
N ILE A 27 1.63 25.88 -27.28
CA ILE A 27 0.82 24.77 -26.72
C ILE A 27 1.50 23.43 -26.99
N LEU A 28 1.98 23.21 -28.21
CA LEU A 28 2.67 21.98 -28.58
C LEU A 28 3.97 21.79 -27.79
N ALA A 29 4.76 22.84 -27.63
CA ALA A 29 6.00 22.79 -26.83
C ALA A 29 5.71 22.44 -25.37
N ALA A 30 4.68 23.06 -24.76
CA ALA A 30 4.26 22.75 -23.40
C ALA A 30 3.82 21.28 -23.25
N ASN A 31 3.00 20.78 -24.18
CA ASN A 31 2.55 19.39 -24.16
C ASN A 31 3.69 18.38 -24.34
N LEU A 32 4.62 18.66 -25.24
CA LEU A 32 5.81 17.80 -25.44
C LEU A 32 6.70 17.79 -24.19
N THR A 33 6.87 18.95 -23.53
CA THR A 33 7.61 19.03 -22.28
C THR A 33 6.94 18.20 -21.16
N LEU A 34 5.61 18.31 -21.05
CA LEU A 34 4.84 17.50 -20.10
C LEU A 34 4.96 16.01 -20.41
N ALA A 35 4.82 15.62 -21.67
CA ALA A 35 4.96 14.23 -22.10
C ALA A 35 6.36 13.68 -21.80
N TYR A 36 7.40 14.47 -22.09
CA TYR A 36 8.79 14.09 -21.79
C TYR A 36 8.99 13.90 -20.28
N ASN A 37 8.53 14.85 -19.46
CA ASN A 37 8.63 14.73 -18.01
C ASN A 37 7.84 13.52 -17.50
N ALA A 38 6.63 13.29 -17.99
CA ALA A 38 5.84 12.14 -17.59
C ALA A 38 6.54 10.81 -17.88
N VAL A 39 7.15 10.67 -19.06
CA VAL A 39 7.87 9.43 -19.43
C VAL A 39 9.21 9.32 -18.69
N SER A 40 9.95 10.42 -18.55
CA SER A 40 11.29 10.39 -17.94
C SER A 40 11.27 10.23 -16.41
N THR A 41 10.18 10.66 -15.77
CA THR A 41 9.99 10.51 -14.31
C THR A 41 9.15 9.31 -13.93
N PHE A 42 8.66 8.55 -14.94
CA PHE A 42 7.89 7.34 -14.68
C PHE A 42 8.78 6.26 -14.07
N PRO A 43 8.56 5.83 -12.81
CA PRO A 43 9.43 4.87 -12.12
C PRO A 43 9.34 3.43 -12.67
N GLY A 44 8.61 3.22 -13.76
CA GLY A 44 8.31 1.92 -14.32
C GLY A 44 6.94 1.39 -13.82
N LEU A 45 6.57 0.22 -14.33
CA LEU A 45 5.40 -0.49 -13.82
C LEU A 45 5.79 -1.21 -12.53
N GLU A 46 4.98 -1.09 -11.49
CA GLU A 46 5.17 -1.83 -10.23
C GLU A 46 5.08 -3.34 -10.45
N VAL A 47 4.33 -3.74 -11.49
CA VAL A 47 4.26 -5.12 -12.00
C VAL A 47 4.27 -5.12 -13.53
N ASP A 48 5.09 -5.97 -14.12
CA ASP A 48 5.22 -6.09 -15.59
C ASP A 48 3.90 -6.54 -16.26
N ASN A 49 3.09 -7.31 -15.54
CA ASN A 49 1.82 -7.79 -16.02
C ASN A 49 0.84 -7.98 -14.86
N SER A 50 -0.20 -7.14 -14.77
CA SER A 50 -1.23 -7.21 -13.74
C SER A 50 -2.01 -8.52 -13.75
N PHE A 51 -2.12 -9.18 -14.91
CA PHE A 51 -2.79 -10.48 -15.02
C PHE A 51 -1.97 -11.59 -14.36
N VAL A 52 -0.66 -11.63 -14.58
CA VAL A 52 0.25 -12.59 -13.93
C VAL A 52 0.28 -12.34 -12.41
N ALA A 53 0.37 -11.08 -12.00
CA ALA A 53 0.32 -10.74 -10.57
C ALA A 53 -1.00 -11.17 -9.91
N SER A 54 -2.12 -11.05 -10.63
CA SER A 54 -3.42 -11.52 -10.14
C SER A 54 -3.52 -13.05 -10.05
N GLN A 55 -2.90 -13.78 -10.98
CA GLN A 55 -2.84 -15.25 -10.93
C GLN A 55 -1.98 -15.72 -9.75
N ASN A 56 -0.79 -15.16 -9.58
CA ASN A 56 0.09 -15.49 -8.47
C ASN A 56 -0.61 -15.22 -7.12
N PHE A 57 -1.30 -14.09 -7.00
CA PHE A 57 -2.07 -13.77 -5.80
C PHE A 57 -3.18 -14.81 -5.51
N ASN A 58 -3.88 -15.29 -6.54
CA ASN A 58 -4.92 -16.29 -6.37
C ASN A 58 -4.34 -17.65 -5.96
N GLU A 59 -3.18 -18.04 -6.49
CA GLU A 59 -2.46 -19.25 -6.10
C GLU A 59 -1.98 -19.13 -4.64
N GLU A 60 -1.29 -18.08 -4.28
CA GLU A 60 -0.85 -17.79 -2.91
C GLU A 60 -2.02 -17.78 -1.92
N LEU A 61 -3.16 -17.17 -2.30
CA LEU A 61 -4.35 -17.17 -1.47
C LEU A 61 -4.92 -18.58 -1.30
N ALA A 62 -4.96 -19.40 -2.36
CA ALA A 62 -5.46 -20.78 -2.28
C ALA A 62 -4.56 -21.63 -1.39
N GLU A 63 -3.24 -21.50 -1.49
CA GLU A 63 -2.27 -22.19 -0.63
C GLU A 63 -2.43 -21.74 0.83
N GLN A 64 -2.53 -20.45 1.08
CA GLN A 64 -2.79 -19.94 2.43
C GLN A 64 -4.08 -20.48 3.03
N LEU A 65 -5.17 -20.51 2.26
CA LEU A 65 -6.45 -21.06 2.71
C LEU A 65 -6.38 -22.56 2.98
N ALA A 66 -5.57 -23.31 2.23
CA ALA A 66 -5.37 -24.74 2.44
C ALA A 66 -4.67 -25.06 3.77
N LEU A 67 -3.88 -24.12 4.34
CA LEU A 67 -3.33 -24.29 5.69
C LEU A 67 -4.42 -24.39 6.76
N GLY A 68 -5.57 -23.75 6.55
CA GLY A 68 -6.69 -23.77 7.50
C GLY A 68 -6.37 -23.17 8.86
N TRP A 69 -5.37 -22.29 8.96
CA TRP A 69 -4.94 -21.71 10.22
C TRP A 69 -5.96 -20.72 10.79
N ASP A 70 -6.27 -20.86 12.08
CA ASP A 70 -7.02 -19.87 12.88
C ASP A 70 -6.06 -19.09 13.77
N VAL A 71 -6.11 -17.77 13.69
CA VAL A 71 -5.23 -16.88 14.47
C VAL A 71 -6.05 -16.03 15.42
N ARG A 72 -5.70 -16.09 16.70
CA ARG A 72 -6.31 -15.30 17.77
C ARG A 72 -5.26 -14.49 18.50
N ALA A 73 -5.62 -13.27 18.85
CA ALA A 73 -4.79 -12.38 19.65
C ALA A 73 -5.46 -12.07 20.98
N ARG A 74 -4.66 -12.06 22.06
CA ARG A 74 -5.06 -11.67 23.40
C ARG A 74 -3.96 -10.82 24.04
N HIS A 75 -4.33 -9.78 24.76
CA HIS A 75 -3.40 -8.97 25.53
C HIS A 75 -3.85 -8.96 27.00
N GLU A 76 -2.99 -9.47 27.88
CA GLU A 76 -3.23 -9.54 29.31
C GLU A 76 -1.90 -9.29 30.04
N ASP A 77 -1.94 -8.52 31.11
CA ASP A 77 -0.80 -8.22 31.97
C ASP A 77 0.46 -7.73 31.23
N GLY A 78 0.27 -6.91 30.19
CA GLY A 78 1.37 -6.39 29.37
C GLY A 78 1.99 -7.42 28.41
N ILE A 79 1.36 -8.55 28.24
CA ILE A 79 1.82 -9.62 27.30
C ILE A 79 0.81 -9.77 26.16
N LEU A 80 1.28 -9.58 24.94
CA LEU A 80 0.53 -9.92 23.74
C LEU A 80 0.77 -11.39 23.39
N THR A 81 -0.30 -12.15 23.32
CA THR A 81 -0.28 -13.57 22.96
C THR A 81 -0.98 -13.76 21.62
N LEU A 82 -0.29 -14.36 20.66
CA LEU A 82 -0.84 -14.80 19.38
C LEU A 82 -0.89 -16.33 19.37
N SER A 83 -2.09 -16.90 19.26
CA SER A 83 -2.32 -18.32 19.13
C SER A 83 -2.63 -18.64 17.67
N ILE A 84 -1.84 -19.48 17.04
CA ILE A 84 -2.09 -20.02 15.70
C ILE A 84 -2.42 -21.49 15.88
N THR A 85 -3.57 -21.92 15.37
CA THR A 85 -3.97 -23.33 15.42
C THR A 85 -4.29 -23.83 14.01
N ASP A 86 -4.00 -25.11 13.78
CA ASP A 86 -4.40 -25.83 12.57
C ASP A 86 -5.89 -26.23 12.61
N PRO A 87 -6.44 -26.87 11.56
CA PRO A 87 -7.83 -27.34 11.53
C PRO A 87 -8.18 -28.35 12.62
N ASP A 88 -7.20 -29.09 13.14
CA ASP A 88 -7.36 -30.05 14.23
C ASP A 88 -7.26 -29.39 15.62
N GLY A 89 -7.08 -28.04 15.66
CA GLY A 89 -6.94 -27.27 16.89
C GLY A 89 -5.57 -27.40 17.54
N GLN A 90 -4.57 -27.98 16.87
CA GLN A 90 -3.22 -28.10 17.41
C GLN A 90 -2.45 -26.79 17.24
N PRO A 91 -1.62 -26.40 18.22
CA PRO A 91 -0.78 -25.22 18.12
C PRO A 91 0.23 -25.34 16.98
N VAL A 92 0.28 -24.31 16.14
CA VAL A 92 1.22 -24.23 15.01
C VAL A 92 2.42 -23.39 15.38
N ARG A 93 3.61 -23.95 15.16
CA ARG A 93 4.86 -23.21 15.16
C ARG A 93 5.28 -22.94 13.72
N ALA A 94 5.13 -21.70 13.26
CA ALA A 94 5.60 -21.27 11.95
C ALA A 94 7.13 -21.33 11.87
N ALA A 95 7.68 -21.54 10.68
CA ALA A 95 9.11 -21.46 10.43
C ALA A 95 9.64 -20.04 10.63
N HIS A 96 8.82 -19.04 10.26
CA HIS A 96 9.08 -17.63 10.49
C HIS A 96 7.79 -16.92 10.88
N LEU A 97 7.87 -15.91 11.75
CA LEU A 97 6.73 -15.10 12.14
C LEU A 97 7.16 -13.65 12.37
N ASP A 98 6.57 -12.76 11.61
CA ASP A 98 6.64 -11.31 11.79
C ASP A 98 5.26 -10.75 12.06
N ALA A 99 5.16 -9.79 12.95
CA ALA A 99 3.92 -9.09 13.18
C ALA A 99 4.18 -7.61 13.47
N VAL A 100 3.45 -6.75 12.78
CA VAL A 100 3.44 -5.33 13.03
C VAL A 100 2.13 -4.97 13.72
N LEU A 101 2.26 -4.41 14.90
CA LEU A 101 1.16 -3.93 15.72
C LEU A 101 1.01 -2.42 15.55
N GLY A 102 -0.15 -1.96 15.11
CA GLY A 102 -0.44 -0.54 14.90
C GLY A 102 -1.77 -0.13 15.49
N ALA A 103 -1.86 1.09 16.00
CA ALA A 103 -3.12 1.67 16.43
C ALA A 103 -4.04 1.89 15.21
N ALA A 104 -5.35 1.64 15.37
CA ALA A 104 -6.30 1.77 14.25
C ALA A 104 -6.45 3.21 13.73
N THR A 105 -6.06 4.21 14.52
CA THR A 105 -6.29 5.64 14.24
C THR A 105 -5.06 6.40 13.75
N HIS A 106 -3.83 5.88 13.94
CA HIS A 106 -2.60 6.56 13.51
C HIS A 106 -1.40 5.62 13.44
N VAL A 107 -0.53 5.84 12.45
CA VAL A 107 0.66 4.99 12.16
C VAL A 107 1.87 5.28 13.07
N ARG A 108 1.81 6.32 13.91
CA ARG A 108 2.97 6.74 14.75
C ARG A 108 3.29 5.78 15.90
N ALA A 109 2.40 4.84 16.19
CA ALA A 109 2.56 3.86 17.25
C ALA A 109 2.80 2.45 16.72
N ASP A 110 3.22 2.30 15.46
CA ASP A 110 3.55 0.99 14.91
C ASP A 110 4.75 0.40 15.67
N GLN A 111 4.57 -0.82 16.17
CA GLN A 111 5.56 -1.58 16.93
C GLN A 111 5.76 -2.94 16.27
N THR A 112 6.98 -3.47 16.34
CA THR A 112 7.28 -4.82 15.89
C THR A 112 7.75 -5.63 17.09
N PRO A 113 6.83 -6.31 17.82
CA PRO A 113 7.17 -7.07 19.02
C PRO A 113 8.03 -8.29 18.69
N ASP A 114 8.99 -8.59 19.56
CA ASP A 114 9.82 -9.81 19.48
C ASP A 114 9.05 -11.01 20.06
N PHE A 115 8.36 -11.73 19.21
CA PHE A 115 7.56 -12.89 19.59
C PHE A 115 8.40 -14.11 19.85
N ARG A 116 8.14 -14.79 20.97
CA ARG A 116 8.73 -16.06 21.34
C ARG A 116 7.65 -17.13 21.42
N PHE A 117 7.91 -18.30 20.82
CA PHE A 117 6.98 -19.42 20.90
C PHE A 117 7.16 -20.15 22.24
N ILE A 118 6.16 -20.04 23.11
CA ILE A 118 6.16 -20.58 24.48
C ILE A 118 4.81 -21.22 24.75
N ASP A 119 4.78 -22.44 25.22
CA ASP A 119 3.56 -23.19 25.59
C ASP A 119 2.49 -23.19 24.48
N GLY A 120 2.90 -23.39 23.22
CA GLY A 120 1.99 -23.48 22.09
C GLY A 120 1.45 -22.14 21.56
N ALA A 121 2.00 -21.01 21.99
CA ALA A 121 1.62 -19.69 21.51
C ALA A 121 2.82 -18.74 21.39
N TYR A 122 2.68 -17.74 20.56
CA TYR A 122 3.66 -16.66 20.42
C TYR A 122 3.38 -15.57 21.44
N ARG A 123 4.36 -15.23 22.26
CA ARG A 123 4.23 -14.24 23.32
C ARG A 123 5.29 -13.15 23.20
N ALA A 124 4.87 -11.89 23.35
CA ALA A 124 5.77 -10.76 23.40
C ALA A 124 5.31 -9.76 24.46
N PRO A 125 6.22 -9.14 25.25
CA PRO A 125 5.88 -8.05 26.13
C PRO A 125 5.58 -6.81 25.29
N VAL A 126 4.41 -6.22 25.45
CA VAL A 126 3.98 -5.01 24.74
C VAL A 126 3.10 -4.19 25.65
N ASP A 127 3.42 -2.91 25.77
CA ASP A 127 2.58 -1.95 26.49
C ASP A 127 1.59 -1.29 25.51
N LEU A 128 0.29 -1.49 25.78
CA LEU A 128 -0.77 -1.03 24.89
C LEU A 128 -1.80 -0.22 25.66
N ASP A 129 -2.10 0.95 25.17
CA ASP A 129 -3.21 1.75 25.64
C ASP A 129 -4.57 1.14 25.26
N ARG A 130 -5.63 1.57 25.97
CA ARG A 130 -7.00 1.20 25.59
C ARG A 130 -7.33 1.68 24.19
N GLY A 131 -8.04 0.85 23.44
CA GLY A 131 -8.43 1.17 22.07
C GLY A 131 -8.41 -0.02 21.12
N ASN A 132 -8.44 0.29 19.84
CA ASN A 132 -8.42 -0.69 18.76
C ASN A 132 -7.02 -0.78 18.16
N TRP A 133 -6.50 -1.99 18.15
CA TRP A 133 -5.19 -2.31 17.60
C TRP A 133 -5.33 -3.28 16.43
N ASN A 134 -4.51 -3.09 15.42
CA ASN A 134 -4.40 -3.98 14.26
C ASN A 134 -3.05 -4.69 14.29
N ILE A 135 -3.10 -5.99 14.26
CA ILE A 135 -1.92 -6.84 14.16
C ILE A 135 -1.86 -7.32 12.71
N ARG A 136 -0.87 -6.86 11.95
CA ARG A 136 -0.57 -7.34 10.60
C ARG A 136 0.45 -8.46 10.74
N LEU A 137 -0.05 -9.68 10.64
CA LEU A 137 0.72 -10.90 10.77
C LEU A 137 1.22 -11.37 9.41
N HIS A 138 2.48 -11.74 9.34
CA HIS A 138 3.10 -12.49 8.26
C HIS A 138 3.81 -13.69 8.88
N ALA A 139 3.46 -14.89 8.44
CA ALA A 139 4.09 -16.12 8.90
C ALA A 139 4.42 -17.00 7.70
N VAL A 140 5.41 -17.87 7.87
CA VAL A 140 5.80 -18.87 6.86
C VAL A 140 5.63 -20.24 7.49
N ALA A 141 4.86 -21.09 6.85
CA ALA A 141 4.65 -22.46 7.29
C ALA A 141 5.93 -23.33 7.07
N ALA A 142 5.96 -24.52 7.63
CA ALA A 142 7.12 -25.41 7.53
C ALA A 142 7.41 -25.88 6.10
N ASP A 143 6.39 -25.90 5.23
CA ASP A 143 6.49 -26.22 3.80
C ASP A 143 6.85 -25.02 2.91
N GLY A 144 6.97 -23.82 3.50
CA GLY A 144 7.27 -22.57 2.81
C GLY A 144 6.06 -21.75 2.40
N THR A 145 4.83 -22.21 2.66
CA THR A 145 3.61 -21.47 2.34
C THR A 145 3.52 -20.19 3.16
N GLU A 146 3.30 -19.07 2.50
CA GLU A 146 3.13 -17.77 3.14
C GLU A 146 1.71 -17.62 3.69
N PHE A 147 1.62 -17.07 4.90
CA PHE A 147 0.36 -16.79 5.57
C PHE A 147 0.33 -15.35 6.02
N ARG A 148 -0.65 -14.59 5.55
CA ARG A 148 -0.83 -13.19 5.90
C ARG A 148 -2.23 -12.94 6.42
N GLN A 149 -2.32 -12.37 7.61
CA GLN A 149 -3.62 -12.04 8.21
C GLN A 149 -3.56 -10.75 9.01
N ARG A 150 -4.67 -10.01 8.97
CA ARG A 150 -4.90 -8.90 9.89
C ARG A 150 -5.82 -9.35 11.01
N VAL A 151 -5.33 -9.25 12.24
CA VAL A 151 -6.10 -9.55 13.46
C VAL A 151 -6.41 -8.24 14.17
N VAL A 152 -7.66 -8.06 14.58
CA VAL A 152 -8.10 -6.87 15.31
C VAL A 152 -8.17 -7.20 16.80
N LEU A 153 -7.53 -6.38 17.62
CA LEU A 153 -7.52 -6.50 19.07
C LEU A 153 -8.23 -5.29 19.70
N HIS A 154 -9.23 -5.54 20.54
CA HIS A 154 -9.96 -4.51 21.25
C HIS A 154 -9.59 -4.53 22.73
N LEU A 155 -8.98 -3.45 23.22
CA LEU A 155 -8.64 -3.26 24.64
C LEU A 155 -9.62 -2.27 25.26
N ARG A 156 -10.33 -2.71 26.30
CA ARG A 156 -11.33 -1.92 27.05
C ARG A 156 -10.80 -1.32 28.33
#